data_84a285b0543c2a87c0c1068599036a52
#
_entry.id   84a285b0543c2a87c0c1068599036a52
#
_cell.length_a   1.000
_cell.length_b   1.000
_cell.length_c   1.000
_cell.angle_alpha   90.00
_cell.angle_beta   90.00
_cell.angle_gamma   90.00
#
_symmetry.space_group_name_H-M   'P 1'
#
loop_
_entity.id
_entity.type
_entity.pdbx_description
1 polymer ?
#
loop_
_entity_poly.entity_id
_entity_poly.type
_entity_poly.pdbx_seq_one_letter_code
_entity_poly.pdbx_strand_id
1 'polypeptide(L)'
;MAGPFGFRENPHPKEEGIPPMRIYARASIIDEVNFDEMFLVTMCGMHFYKDMFGKAYPFRKYDQVFVPEHNYGAMENVGCVTFNENYLHRGETITLAKRLRFAGTNLHELAHMWFGNLVTMKWWNDLWLNESFATLLPFIAMIHSPRLAHFQPTCWVTFMQYTFWGVSTDQLSSTHPICTEIVSTDQAESLFDGISYGKGSAFLKQLYNVLGHETFKKGLHYYFDKYQWGNTTLPDFVGSLNQAWTESGDTSMGSEFDLPTWCDQWLKTSGINILEPVLTHNAEGHLESLKIKQTMGLRGNNRLRKQKISVCLFEQDGTQHIVSPVIVNDLDGTSVVQIPSGLNIKAVYLN
;
A
#
# COMPACT_ATOMS: atom_id res chain seq x y z
N MET A 1 -24.72 -14.38 10.18
CA MET A 1 -25.06 -13.32 11.14
C MET A 1 -26.56 -13.31 11.37
N ALA A 2 -27.03 -13.07 12.57
CA ALA A 2 -28.45 -13.00 12.91
C ALA A 2 -28.68 -11.79 13.83
N GLY A 3 -29.80 -11.07 13.64
CA GLY A 3 -30.13 -9.88 14.42
C GLY A 3 -31.10 -8.94 13.69
N PRO A 4 -31.55 -7.88 14.33
CA PRO A 4 -32.47 -6.88 13.76
C PRO A 4 -31.70 -5.89 12.87
N PHE A 5 -31.25 -6.37 11.69
CA PHE A 5 -30.61 -5.56 10.67
C PHE A 5 -31.58 -5.06 9.62
N GLY A 6 -31.48 -3.81 9.25
CA GLY A 6 -32.00 -3.27 8.00
C GLY A 6 -30.92 -3.22 6.93
N PHE A 7 -31.30 -2.96 5.68
CA PHE A 7 -30.33 -2.81 4.60
C PHE A 7 -30.78 -1.77 3.57
N ARG A 8 -29.80 -1.31 2.77
CA ARG A 8 -30.02 -0.57 1.53
C ARG A 8 -29.31 -1.29 0.39
N GLU A 9 -29.97 -1.32 -0.77
CA GLU A 9 -29.36 -1.86 -1.99
C GLU A 9 -28.61 -0.78 -2.76
N ASN A 10 -27.59 -1.17 -3.51
CA ASN A 10 -26.88 -0.26 -4.41
C ASN A 10 -27.88 0.39 -5.39
N PRO A 11 -27.95 1.74 -5.46
CA PRO A 11 -28.85 2.43 -6.37
C PRO A 11 -28.46 2.29 -7.86
N HIS A 12 -27.27 1.76 -8.15
CA HIS A 12 -26.74 1.54 -9.51
C HIS A 12 -26.50 0.05 -9.83
N PRO A 13 -27.54 -0.80 -9.73
CA PRO A 13 -27.38 -2.27 -9.85
C PRO A 13 -27.03 -2.78 -11.27
N LYS A 14 -27.05 -1.88 -12.28
CA LYS A 14 -26.79 -2.20 -13.69
C LYS A 14 -25.46 -1.70 -14.20
N GLU A 15 -24.60 -1.14 -13.35
CA GLU A 15 -23.25 -0.73 -13.76
C GLU A 15 -22.43 -1.98 -14.07
N GLU A 16 -21.85 -2.03 -15.28
CA GLU A 16 -21.15 -3.21 -15.78
C GLU A 16 -19.96 -3.61 -14.88
N GLY A 17 -19.91 -4.89 -14.54
CA GLY A 17 -18.85 -5.45 -13.68
C GLY A 17 -19.06 -5.25 -12.18
N ILE A 18 -20.21 -4.65 -11.79
CA ILE A 18 -20.58 -4.48 -10.38
C ILE A 18 -21.58 -5.58 -9.99
N PRO A 19 -21.26 -6.44 -9.00
CA PRO A 19 -22.18 -7.43 -8.49
C PRO A 19 -23.32 -6.79 -7.68
N PRO A 20 -24.40 -7.52 -7.37
CA PRO A 20 -25.38 -7.10 -6.38
C PRO A 20 -24.68 -6.76 -5.06
N MET A 21 -24.98 -5.57 -4.50
CA MET A 21 -24.41 -5.06 -3.26
C MET A 21 -25.49 -4.56 -2.32
N ARG A 22 -25.34 -4.88 -1.05
CA ARG A 22 -26.16 -4.34 0.04
C ARG A 22 -25.27 -3.86 1.17
N ILE A 23 -25.71 -2.81 1.84
CA ILE A 23 -25.11 -2.36 3.10
C ILE A 23 -26.12 -2.58 4.20
N TYR A 24 -25.73 -3.33 5.22
CA TYR A 24 -26.53 -3.66 6.38
C TYR A 24 -26.05 -2.90 7.60
N ALA A 25 -26.98 -2.36 8.37
CA ALA A 25 -26.76 -1.79 9.68
C ALA A 25 -27.89 -2.18 10.63
N ARG A 26 -27.71 -1.97 11.94
CA ARG A 26 -28.82 -2.18 12.89
C ARG A 26 -30.05 -1.40 12.47
N ALA A 27 -31.22 -2.02 12.54
CA ALA A 27 -32.50 -1.39 12.15
C ALA A 27 -32.76 -0.09 12.91
N SER A 28 -32.27 0.04 14.13
CA SER A 28 -32.43 1.24 14.97
C SER A 28 -31.67 2.47 14.49
N ILE A 29 -30.68 2.31 13.56
CA ILE A 29 -29.82 3.40 13.08
C ILE A 29 -29.76 3.48 11.55
N ILE A 30 -30.41 2.56 10.83
CA ILE A 30 -30.30 2.44 9.37
C ILE A 30 -30.72 3.74 8.64
N ASP A 31 -31.71 4.45 9.15
CA ASP A 31 -32.24 5.65 8.52
C ASP A 31 -31.36 6.90 8.76
N GLU A 32 -30.36 6.81 9.66
CA GLU A 32 -29.40 7.86 9.92
C GLU A 32 -28.13 7.76 9.03
N VAL A 33 -27.98 6.66 8.29
CA VAL A 33 -26.75 6.35 7.53
C VAL A 33 -26.81 7.00 6.15
N ASN A 34 -25.72 7.68 5.77
CA ASN A 34 -25.51 8.14 4.40
C ASN A 34 -24.78 7.06 3.60
N PHE A 35 -25.51 6.40 2.70
CA PHE A 35 -25.00 5.26 1.94
C PHE A 35 -24.34 5.63 0.60
N ASP A 36 -24.65 6.78 0.02
CA ASP A 36 -24.30 7.12 -1.36
C ASP A 36 -22.79 7.07 -1.61
N GLU A 37 -22.01 7.72 -0.74
CA GLU A 37 -20.56 7.68 -0.84
C GLU A 37 -19.99 6.30 -0.55
N MET A 38 -20.61 5.54 0.36
CA MET A 38 -20.16 4.20 0.71
C MET A 38 -20.26 3.24 -0.49
N PHE A 39 -21.37 3.29 -1.23
CA PHE A 39 -21.51 2.58 -2.49
C PHE A 39 -20.55 3.10 -3.55
N LEU A 40 -20.42 4.42 -3.68
CA LEU A 40 -19.53 5.05 -4.65
C LEU A 40 -18.07 4.58 -4.48
N VAL A 41 -17.55 4.59 -3.25
CA VAL A 41 -16.18 4.12 -2.94
C VAL A 41 -16.01 2.68 -3.36
N THR A 42 -16.96 1.80 -2.99
CA THR A 42 -16.90 0.38 -3.32
C THR A 42 -16.90 0.15 -4.84
N MET A 43 -17.78 0.83 -5.59
CA MET A 43 -17.84 0.70 -7.05
C MET A 43 -16.56 1.19 -7.72
N CYS A 44 -16.01 2.33 -7.29
CA CYS A 44 -14.73 2.84 -7.79
C CYS A 44 -13.60 1.85 -7.54
N GLY A 45 -13.57 1.23 -6.35
CA GLY A 45 -12.61 0.17 -6.03
C GLY A 45 -12.74 -1.04 -6.94
N MET A 46 -13.97 -1.52 -7.19
CA MET A 46 -14.20 -2.67 -8.08
C MET A 46 -13.70 -2.41 -9.50
N HIS A 47 -13.96 -1.23 -10.05
CA HIS A 47 -13.45 -0.86 -11.39
C HIS A 47 -11.92 -0.75 -11.41
N PHE A 48 -11.34 -0.09 -10.41
CA PHE A 48 -9.90 0.05 -10.32
C PHE A 48 -9.22 -1.30 -10.18
N TYR A 49 -9.70 -2.19 -9.30
CA TYR A 49 -9.09 -3.50 -9.07
C TYR A 49 -9.28 -4.45 -10.25
N LYS A 50 -10.44 -4.38 -10.95
CA LYS A 50 -10.62 -5.10 -12.22
C LYS A 50 -9.54 -4.73 -13.23
N ASP A 51 -9.25 -3.44 -13.38
CA ASP A 51 -8.21 -2.95 -14.28
C ASP A 51 -6.80 -3.31 -13.80
N MET A 52 -6.49 -3.07 -12.52
CA MET A 52 -5.19 -3.32 -11.92
C MET A 52 -4.80 -4.80 -11.90
N PHE A 53 -5.75 -5.70 -11.71
CA PHE A 53 -5.50 -7.15 -11.59
C PHE A 53 -5.81 -7.92 -12.87
N GLY A 54 -6.43 -7.28 -13.88
CA GLY A 54 -6.87 -7.94 -15.10
C GLY A 54 -8.01 -8.94 -14.89
N LYS A 55 -8.66 -8.95 -13.72
CA LYS A 55 -9.73 -9.87 -13.32
C LYS A 55 -10.91 -9.12 -12.77
N ALA A 56 -12.11 -9.40 -13.33
CA ALA A 56 -13.35 -8.93 -12.73
C ALA A 56 -13.52 -9.48 -11.31
N TYR A 57 -14.37 -8.81 -10.51
CA TYR A 57 -14.74 -9.31 -9.19
C TYR A 57 -15.23 -10.77 -9.29
N PRO A 58 -14.61 -11.72 -8.56
CA PRO A 58 -14.79 -13.14 -8.87
C PRO A 58 -16.02 -13.79 -8.18
N PHE A 59 -16.72 -13.05 -7.30
CA PHE A 59 -17.81 -13.60 -6.51
C PHE A 59 -19.17 -13.03 -6.94
N ARG A 60 -20.27 -13.64 -6.46
CA ARG A 60 -21.63 -13.36 -6.96
C ARG A 60 -22.28 -12.12 -6.35
N LYS A 61 -21.83 -11.67 -5.16
CA LYS A 61 -22.36 -10.52 -4.44
C LYS A 61 -21.29 -9.90 -3.56
N TYR A 62 -21.48 -8.64 -3.18
CA TYR A 62 -20.63 -7.94 -2.22
C TYR A 62 -21.49 -7.22 -1.17
N ASP A 63 -21.90 -7.93 -0.13
CA ASP A 63 -22.63 -7.34 0.98
C ASP A 63 -21.66 -6.84 2.03
N GLN A 64 -21.95 -5.67 2.61
CA GLN A 64 -21.21 -5.05 3.70
C GLN A 64 -22.11 -5.00 4.94
N VAL A 65 -21.62 -5.47 6.06
CA VAL A 65 -22.42 -5.56 7.28
C VAL A 65 -21.71 -4.85 8.43
N PHE A 66 -22.31 -3.77 8.92
CA PHE A 66 -21.79 -3.00 10.03
C PHE A 66 -22.29 -3.56 11.35
N VAL A 67 -21.36 -4.11 12.11
CA VAL A 67 -21.64 -4.91 13.32
C VAL A 67 -21.27 -4.12 14.55
N PRO A 68 -22.15 -4.03 15.57
CA PRO A 68 -21.76 -3.48 16.87
C PRO A 68 -20.73 -4.38 17.54
N GLU A 69 -19.84 -3.79 18.33
CA GLU A 69 -18.82 -4.50 19.13
C GLU A 69 -17.96 -5.47 18.31
N HIS A 70 -17.68 -5.15 17.04
CA HIS A 70 -16.76 -5.93 16.20
C HIS A 70 -15.34 -5.78 16.75
N ASN A 71 -14.66 -6.89 17.04
CA ASN A 71 -13.33 -6.89 17.69
C ASN A 71 -12.23 -6.30 16.82
N TYR A 72 -12.39 -6.37 15.48
CA TYR A 72 -11.46 -5.80 14.48
C TYR A 72 -12.06 -4.57 13.82
N GLY A 73 -11.28 -3.91 12.95
CA GLY A 73 -11.79 -2.84 12.10
C GLY A 73 -12.82 -3.37 11.11
N ALA A 74 -12.45 -4.40 10.38
CA ALA A 74 -13.29 -5.11 9.42
C ALA A 74 -12.75 -6.54 9.18
N MET A 75 -13.43 -7.31 8.31
CA MET A 75 -13.04 -8.66 7.92
C MET A 75 -13.59 -8.99 6.53
N GLU A 76 -12.75 -9.53 5.67
CA GLU A 76 -12.96 -9.77 4.24
C GLU A 76 -13.79 -11.03 3.90
N ASN A 77 -14.74 -11.42 4.73
CA ASN A 77 -15.57 -12.61 4.47
C ASN A 77 -16.23 -12.53 3.09
N VAL A 78 -16.01 -13.51 2.24
CA VAL A 78 -16.53 -13.53 0.86
C VAL A 78 -18.05 -13.33 0.81
N GLY A 79 -18.45 -12.27 0.11
CA GLY A 79 -19.86 -11.91 -0.05
C GLY A 79 -20.58 -11.44 1.22
N CYS A 80 -19.88 -11.27 2.34
CA CYS A 80 -20.41 -10.78 3.61
C CYS A 80 -19.32 -10.09 4.44
N VAL A 81 -18.74 -9.02 3.88
CA VAL A 81 -17.69 -8.25 4.54
C VAL A 81 -18.25 -7.59 5.79
N THR A 82 -17.61 -7.81 6.92
CA THR A 82 -18.06 -7.22 8.20
C THR A 82 -17.19 -6.03 8.56
N PHE A 83 -17.81 -4.99 9.11
CA PHE A 83 -17.17 -3.77 9.57
C PHE A 83 -17.61 -3.45 10.98
N ASN A 84 -16.73 -2.85 11.77
CA ASN A 84 -17.14 -2.18 13.00
C ASN A 84 -18.11 -1.04 12.68
N GLU A 85 -19.23 -0.94 13.39
CA GLU A 85 -20.25 0.09 13.09
C GLU A 85 -19.76 1.54 13.25
N ASN A 86 -18.61 1.76 13.90
CA ASN A 86 -17.97 3.08 13.99
C ASN A 86 -17.51 3.64 12.63
N TYR A 87 -17.47 2.82 11.59
CA TYR A 87 -17.20 3.26 10.22
C TYR A 87 -18.45 3.83 9.50
N LEU A 88 -19.66 3.66 10.05
CA LEU A 88 -20.87 4.19 9.43
C LEU A 88 -20.85 5.71 9.34
N HIS A 89 -21.27 6.21 8.19
CA HIS A 89 -21.49 7.62 7.94
C HIS A 89 -22.87 8.03 8.47
N ARG A 90 -22.94 8.55 9.69
CA ARG A 90 -24.18 8.98 10.36
C ARG A 90 -24.12 10.44 10.75
N GLY A 91 -25.30 11.09 10.75
CA GLY A 91 -25.47 12.49 11.11
C GLY A 91 -25.23 13.45 9.95
N GLU A 92 -25.40 14.75 10.21
CA GLU A 92 -25.37 15.81 9.19
C GLU A 92 -23.94 16.14 8.71
N THR A 93 -22.94 16.03 9.59
CA THR A 93 -21.56 16.39 9.28
C THR A 93 -20.63 15.19 9.39
N ILE A 94 -20.18 14.72 8.23
CA ILE A 94 -19.17 13.64 8.13
C ILE A 94 -17.84 14.27 7.72
N THR A 95 -16.85 14.27 8.63
CA THR A 95 -15.55 14.87 8.36
C THR A 95 -14.79 14.12 7.25
N LEU A 96 -13.91 14.82 6.52
CA LEU A 96 -13.05 14.21 5.51
C LEU A 96 -12.21 13.06 6.10
N ALA A 97 -11.71 13.21 7.31
CA ALA A 97 -10.95 12.15 8.00
C ALA A 97 -11.79 10.88 8.22
N LYS A 98 -13.07 11.02 8.61
CA LYS A 98 -13.98 9.88 8.77
C LYS A 98 -14.30 9.23 7.43
N ARG A 99 -14.55 10.03 6.40
CA ARG A 99 -14.79 9.55 5.02
C ARG A 99 -13.58 8.78 4.48
N LEU A 100 -12.37 9.35 4.65
CA LEU A 100 -11.12 8.73 4.21
C LEU A 100 -10.81 7.43 4.98
N ARG A 101 -11.09 7.41 6.29
CA ARG A 101 -10.94 6.20 7.10
C ARG A 101 -11.85 5.07 6.60
N PHE A 102 -13.13 5.38 6.33
CA PHE A 102 -14.04 4.40 5.73
C PHE A 102 -13.55 3.96 4.35
N ALA A 103 -13.21 4.90 3.45
CA ALA A 103 -12.76 4.60 2.10
C ALA A 103 -11.50 3.69 2.12
N GLY A 104 -10.52 4.00 2.97
CA GLY A 104 -9.33 3.19 3.15
C GLY A 104 -9.65 1.77 3.59
N THR A 105 -10.48 1.60 4.63
CA THR A 105 -10.85 0.26 5.13
C THR A 105 -11.76 -0.49 4.14
N ASN A 106 -12.74 0.18 3.52
CA ASN A 106 -13.61 -0.46 2.52
C ASN A 106 -12.82 -1.00 1.33
N LEU A 107 -11.89 -0.21 0.80
CA LEU A 107 -11.04 -0.61 -0.31
C LEU A 107 -10.00 -1.67 0.10
N HIS A 108 -9.57 -1.69 1.38
CA HIS A 108 -8.74 -2.74 1.95
C HIS A 108 -9.46 -4.10 1.91
N GLU A 109 -10.65 -4.17 2.49
CA GLU A 109 -11.45 -5.40 2.49
C GLU A 109 -11.84 -5.84 1.06
N LEU A 110 -12.04 -4.88 0.18
CA LEU A 110 -12.33 -5.18 -1.22
C LEU A 110 -11.10 -5.74 -1.96
N ALA A 111 -9.88 -5.24 -1.68
CA ALA A 111 -8.66 -5.77 -2.28
C ALA A 111 -8.41 -7.24 -1.92
N HIS A 112 -8.78 -7.63 -0.72
CA HIS A 112 -8.71 -9.03 -0.27
C HIS A 112 -9.53 -9.99 -1.11
N MET A 113 -10.55 -9.53 -1.83
CA MET A 113 -11.32 -10.41 -2.73
C MET A 113 -10.44 -11.01 -3.82
N TRP A 114 -9.32 -10.37 -4.16
CA TRP A 114 -8.29 -10.91 -5.05
C TRP A 114 -7.09 -11.43 -4.25
N PHE A 115 -6.48 -10.59 -3.40
CA PHE A 115 -5.37 -10.98 -2.52
C PHE A 115 -5.92 -11.57 -1.22
N GLY A 116 -5.90 -12.86 -1.09
CA GLY A 116 -6.40 -13.63 0.04
C GLY A 116 -7.54 -14.56 -0.34
N ASN A 117 -8.55 -14.08 -1.08
CA ASN A 117 -9.76 -14.85 -1.37
C ASN A 117 -9.74 -15.55 -2.74
N LEU A 118 -9.33 -14.87 -3.82
CA LEU A 118 -9.15 -15.48 -5.14
C LEU A 118 -7.85 -16.28 -5.23
N VAL A 119 -6.77 -15.71 -4.71
CA VAL A 119 -5.45 -16.33 -4.57
C VAL A 119 -5.06 -16.27 -3.10
N THR A 120 -4.90 -17.42 -2.46
CA THR A 120 -4.58 -17.52 -1.03
C THR A 120 -3.12 -17.96 -0.85
N MET A 121 -2.42 -17.43 0.13
CA MET A 121 -1.06 -17.85 0.45
C MET A 121 -1.06 -19.32 0.92
N LYS A 122 -0.03 -20.08 0.58
CA LYS A 122 0.10 -21.50 1.00
C LYS A 122 0.22 -21.64 2.51
N TRP A 123 0.87 -20.67 3.16
CA TRP A 123 1.08 -20.67 4.59
C TRP A 123 1.24 -19.24 5.14
N TRP A 124 1.16 -19.09 6.43
CA TRP A 124 1.17 -17.84 7.17
C TRP A 124 2.47 -17.03 7.07
N ASN A 125 3.58 -17.63 6.65
CA ASN A 125 4.83 -16.89 6.39
C ASN A 125 4.69 -15.81 5.31
N ASP A 126 3.69 -15.93 4.45
CA ASP A 126 3.38 -14.98 3.40
C ASP A 126 2.10 -14.15 3.68
N LEU A 127 1.60 -14.15 4.93
CA LEU A 127 0.43 -13.34 5.38
C LEU A 127 0.60 -11.86 5.00
N TRP A 128 1.82 -11.33 5.11
CA TRP A 128 2.13 -9.96 4.75
C TRP A 128 1.69 -9.61 3.32
N LEU A 129 1.81 -10.54 2.38
CA LEU A 129 1.43 -10.31 0.98
C LEU A 129 -0.06 -10.01 0.85
N ASN A 130 -0.89 -10.66 1.67
CA ASN A 130 -2.30 -10.38 1.78
C ASN A 130 -2.54 -8.98 2.38
N GLU A 131 -2.03 -8.73 3.57
CA GLU A 131 -2.31 -7.53 4.35
C GLU A 131 -1.62 -6.27 3.81
N SER A 132 -0.37 -6.40 3.35
CA SER A 132 0.37 -5.27 2.80
C SER A 132 -0.23 -4.75 1.49
N PHE A 133 -0.70 -5.66 0.60
CA PHE A 133 -1.41 -5.27 -0.61
C PHE A 133 -2.72 -4.56 -0.28
N ALA A 134 -3.54 -5.16 0.57
CA ALA A 134 -4.78 -4.57 1.00
C ALA A 134 -4.58 -3.21 1.70
N THR A 135 -3.42 -2.98 2.33
CA THR A 135 -3.08 -1.70 2.95
C THR A 135 -2.64 -0.65 1.92
N LEU A 136 -1.86 -1.00 0.89
CA LEU A 136 -1.36 -0.03 -0.11
C LEU A 136 -2.40 0.33 -1.17
N LEU A 137 -3.09 -0.68 -1.72
CA LEU A 137 -3.93 -0.53 -2.91
C LEU A 137 -5.08 0.47 -2.75
N PRO A 138 -5.70 0.66 -1.58
CA PRO A 138 -6.70 1.71 -1.37
C PRO A 138 -6.21 3.10 -1.76
N PHE A 139 -4.97 3.44 -1.41
CA PHE A 139 -4.39 4.75 -1.70
C PHE A 139 -4.10 4.93 -3.19
N ILE A 140 -3.62 3.88 -3.85
CA ILE A 140 -3.44 3.88 -5.31
C ILE A 140 -4.81 4.00 -6.01
N ALA A 141 -5.83 3.27 -5.55
CA ALA A 141 -7.18 3.34 -6.10
C ALA A 141 -7.79 4.74 -5.96
N MET A 142 -7.67 5.37 -4.79
CA MET A 142 -8.18 6.74 -4.57
C MET A 142 -7.48 7.77 -5.46
N ILE A 143 -6.18 7.60 -5.73
CA ILE A 143 -5.43 8.52 -6.60
C ILE A 143 -5.80 8.37 -8.07
N HIS A 144 -5.99 7.12 -8.52
CA HIS A 144 -6.29 6.84 -9.93
C HIS A 144 -7.79 6.91 -10.29
N SER A 145 -8.68 7.00 -9.29
CA SER A 145 -10.14 7.12 -9.52
C SER A 145 -10.59 8.57 -9.55
N PRO A 146 -11.00 9.12 -10.72
CA PRO A 146 -11.44 10.53 -10.81
C PRO A 146 -12.63 10.85 -9.90
N ARG A 147 -13.55 9.88 -9.69
CA ARG A 147 -14.71 10.02 -8.79
C ARG A 147 -14.32 10.12 -7.31
N LEU A 148 -13.08 9.76 -6.94
CA LEU A 148 -12.51 9.83 -5.59
C LEU A 148 -11.46 10.95 -5.45
N ALA A 149 -11.37 11.88 -6.42
CA ALA A 149 -10.35 12.94 -6.46
C ALA A 149 -10.33 13.83 -5.21
N HIS A 150 -11.44 13.94 -4.48
CA HIS A 150 -11.51 14.70 -3.23
C HIS A 150 -10.67 14.11 -2.08
N PHE A 151 -10.23 12.84 -2.17
CA PHE A 151 -9.32 12.22 -1.23
C PHE A 151 -7.83 12.44 -1.57
N GLN A 152 -7.51 12.74 -2.84
CA GLN A 152 -6.13 12.81 -3.34
C GLN A 152 -5.19 13.68 -2.51
N PRO A 153 -5.59 14.92 -2.05
CA PRO A 153 -4.68 15.79 -1.31
C PRO A 153 -4.18 15.21 0.01
N THR A 154 -4.91 14.24 0.60
CA THR A 154 -4.62 13.68 1.92
C THR A 154 -4.23 12.20 1.89
N CYS A 155 -4.37 11.54 0.75
CA CYS A 155 -4.09 10.11 0.61
C CYS A 155 -2.71 9.71 1.13
N TRP A 156 -1.64 10.27 0.55
CA TRP A 156 -0.28 9.91 0.94
C TRP A 156 0.08 10.34 2.35
N VAL A 157 -0.49 11.45 2.84
CA VAL A 157 -0.33 11.88 4.24
C VAL A 157 -0.93 10.83 5.18
N THR A 158 -2.08 10.27 4.82
CA THR A 158 -2.71 9.19 5.60
C THR A 158 -1.91 7.89 5.51
N PHE A 159 -1.40 7.54 4.32
CA PHE A 159 -0.53 6.38 4.15
C PHE A 159 0.74 6.45 5.03
N MET A 160 1.28 7.64 5.25
CA MET A 160 2.43 7.85 6.15
C MET A 160 2.18 7.32 7.58
N GLN A 161 0.94 7.26 8.05
CA GLN A 161 0.62 6.69 9.36
C GLN A 161 0.97 5.19 9.42
N TYR A 162 0.70 4.44 8.35
CA TYR A 162 1.12 3.04 8.23
C TYR A 162 2.65 2.92 8.17
N THR A 163 3.31 3.78 7.40
CA THR A 163 4.78 3.82 7.33
C THR A 163 5.38 4.08 8.72
N PHE A 164 4.86 5.05 9.48
CA PHE A 164 5.32 5.33 10.85
C PHE A 164 5.06 4.17 11.81
N TRP A 165 3.92 3.51 11.68
CA TRP A 165 3.65 2.31 12.47
C TRP A 165 4.66 1.21 12.16
N GLY A 166 4.96 0.95 10.88
CA GLY A 166 5.99 0.02 10.46
C GLY A 166 7.38 0.37 10.99
N VAL A 167 7.79 1.63 10.85
CA VAL A 167 9.08 2.14 11.38
C VAL A 167 9.16 1.97 12.90
N SER A 168 8.09 2.30 13.62
CA SER A 168 8.05 2.17 15.09
C SER A 168 8.17 0.72 15.54
N THR A 169 7.42 -0.19 14.89
CA THR A 169 7.47 -1.62 15.19
C THR A 169 8.83 -2.22 14.86
N ASP A 170 9.43 -1.84 13.73
CA ASP A 170 10.72 -2.36 13.27
C ASP A 170 11.92 -1.89 14.12
N GLN A 171 11.72 -0.96 15.03
CA GLN A 171 12.71 -0.52 16.01
C GLN A 171 12.55 -1.17 17.40
N LEU A 172 11.52 -2.00 17.60
CA LEU A 172 11.32 -2.75 18.84
C LEU A 172 12.24 -3.96 18.90
N SER A 173 12.44 -4.50 20.10
CA SER A 173 13.16 -5.77 20.32
C SER A 173 12.41 -6.97 19.73
N SER A 174 11.12 -6.84 19.52
CA SER A 174 10.23 -7.82 18.89
C SER A 174 10.19 -7.73 17.35
N THR A 175 11.06 -6.92 16.74
CA THR A 175 11.11 -6.81 15.26
C THR A 175 11.42 -8.17 14.62
N HIS A 176 10.87 -8.36 13.44
CA HIS A 176 11.07 -9.55 12.61
C HIS A 176 11.12 -9.17 11.12
N PRO A 177 11.59 -10.05 10.22
CA PRO A 177 11.44 -9.87 8.78
C PRO A 177 9.98 -9.80 8.37
N ILE A 178 9.67 -9.11 7.26
CA ILE A 178 8.31 -9.09 6.69
C ILE A 178 7.86 -10.52 6.35
N CYS A 179 8.71 -11.27 5.62
CA CYS A 179 8.51 -12.70 5.37
C CYS A 179 9.35 -13.48 6.40
N THR A 180 8.69 -14.12 7.34
CA THR A 180 9.33 -14.87 8.42
C THR A 180 8.77 -16.29 8.51
N GLU A 181 9.58 -17.23 8.96
CA GLU A 181 9.15 -18.62 9.13
C GLU A 181 8.12 -18.73 10.26
N ILE A 182 7.00 -19.38 9.98
CA ILE A 182 5.89 -19.62 10.90
C ILE A 182 5.64 -21.11 11.00
N VAL A 183 5.73 -21.64 12.21
CA VAL A 183 5.56 -23.09 12.45
C VAL A 183 4.17 -23.45 13.01
N SER A 184 3.40 -22.46 13.50
CA SER A 184 2.07 -22.69 14.04
C SER A 184 1.13 -21.51 13.82
N THR A 185 -0.19 -21.75 13.87
CA THR A 185 -1.21 -20.71 13.78
C THR A 185 -1.17 -19.71 14.96
N ASP A 186 -0.75 -20.16 16.14
CA ASP A 186 -0.60 -19.27 17.30
C ASP A 186 0.48 -18.21 17.07
N GLN A 187 1.57 -18.58 16.35
CA GLN A 187 2.58 -17.61 15.93
C GLN A 187 2.07 -16.65 14.86
N ALA A 188 1.18 -17.12 13.97
CA ALA A 188 0.62 -16.31 12.92
C ALA A 188 -0.16 -15.10 13.48
N GLU A 189 -0.86 -15.25 14.62
CA GLU A 189 -1.61 -14.16 15.25
C GLU A 189 -0.69 -12.98 15.63
N SER A 190 0.55 -13.25 16.01
CA SER A 190 1.52 -12.19 16.35
C SER A 190 2.03 -11.39 15.15
N LEU A 191 1.78 -11.87 13.92
CA LEU A 191 2.17 -11.17 12.68
C LEU A 191 1.18 -10.10 12.23
N PHE A 192 0.00 -9.97 12.85
CA PHE A 192 -0.93 -8.87 12.57
C PHE A 192 -0.46 -7.58 13.25
N ASP A 193 0.67 -7.07 12.78
CA ASP A 193 1.41 -5.96 13.40
C ASP A 193 1.89 -4.91 12.39
N GLY A 194 2.63 -3.91 12.87
CA GLY A 194 3.19 -2.86 12.03
C GLY A 194 4.21 -3.35 10.99
N ILE A 195 4.78 -4.54 11.13
CA ILE A 195 5.67 -5.11 10.10
C ILE A 195 4.84 -5.59 8.91
N SER A 196 3.83 -6.43 9.13
CA SER A 196 2.99 -6.98 8.07
C SER A 196 2.15 -5.91 7.36
N TYR A 197 1.56 -4.96 8.11
CA TYR A 197 0.74 -3.89 7.53
C TYR A 197 1.58 -2.71 7.06
N GLY A 198 2.41 -2.13 7.94
CA GLY A 198 3.10 -0.87 7.72
C GLY A 198 4.38 -1.01 6.91
N LYS A 199 5.35 -1.81 7.37
CA LYS A 199 6.62 -2.02 6.65
C LYS A 199 6.40 -2.72 5.33
N GLY A 200 5.55 -3.75 5.30
CA GLY A 200 5.24 -4.49 4.07
C GLY A 200 4.57 -3.62 3.02
N SER A 201 3.60 -2.76 3.39
CA SER A 201 2.98 -1.84 2.44
C SER A 201 3.94 -0.74 1.97
N ALA A 202 4.84 -0.25 2.84
CA ALA A 202 5.90 0.68 2.44
C ALA A 202 6.87 0.03 1.46
N PHE A 203 7.24 -1.25 1.65
CA PHE A 203 8.01 -2.02 0.68
C PHE A 203 7.28 -2.15 -0.66
N LEU A 204 5.99 -2.51 -0.65
CA LEU A 204 5.20 -2.59 -1.88
C LEU A 204 5.09 -1.24 -2.60
N LYS A 205 5.02 -0.12 -1.87
CA LYS A 205 5.09 1.22 -2.47
C LYS A 205 6.44 1.45 -3.15
N GLN A 206 7.55 1.03 -2.54
CA GLN A 206 8.87 1.07 -3.16
C GLN A 206 8.92 0.18 -4.41
N LEU A 207 8.40 -1.02 -4.34
CA LEU A 207 8.33 -1.95 -5.47
C LEU A 207 7.50 -1.37 -6.63
N TYR A 208 6.36 -0.76 -6.33
CA TYR A 208 5.55 -0.04 -7.29
C TYR A 208 6.31 1.11 -7.97
N ASN A 209 7.11 1.87 -7.18
CA ASN A 209 7.95 2.94 -7.71
C ASN A 209 9.12 2.41 -8.57
N VAL A 210 9.73 1.29 -8.19
CA VAL A 210 10.79 0.63 -8.97
C VAL A 210 10.26 0.18 -10.32
N LEU A 211 9.15 -0.54 -10.34
CA LEU A 211 8.58 -1.13 -11.56
C LEU A 211 7.85 -0.10 -12.45
N GLY A 212 7.29 0.95 -11.82
CA GLY A 212 6.34 1.84 -12.47
C GLY A 212 4.96 1.20 -12.64
N HIS A 213 3.95 2.03 -12.90
CA HIS A 213 2.53 1.63 -12.93
C HIS A 213 2.25 0.48 -13.90
N GLU A 214 2.68 0.61 -15.15
CA GLU A 214 2.34 -0.35 -16.21
C GLU A 214 3.02 -1.70 -16.01
N THR A 215 4.29 -1.72 -15.62
CA THR A 215 5.03 -2.96 -15.37
C THR A 215 4.50 -3.69 -14.14
N PHE A 216 4.19 -2.94 -13.08
CA PHE A 216 3.58 -3.50 -11.87
C PHE A 216 2.20 -4.11 -12.18
N LYS A 217 1.34 -3.39 -12.89
CA LYS A 217 0.03 -3.86 -13.36
C LYS A 217 0.16 -5.13 -14.21
N LYS A 218 1.08 -5.13 -15.18
CA LYS A 218 1.35 -6.29 -16.04
C LYS A 218 1.78 -7.52 -15.22
N GLY A 219 2.65 -7.34 -14.25
CA GLY A 219 3.06 -8.41 -13.34
C GLY A 219 1.92 -8.97 -12.51
N LEU A 220 0.99 -8.11 -12.04
CA LEU A 220 -0.22 -8.54 -11.34
C LEU A 220 -1.17 -9.31 -12.27
N HIS A 221 -1.30 -8.91 -13.55
CA HIS A 221 -2.07 -9.68 -14.53
C HIS A 221 -1.50 -11.08 -14.67
N TYR A 222 -0.18 -11.25 -14.84
CA TYR A 222 0.46 -12.56 -14.91
C TYR A 222 0.21 -13.39 -13.65
N TYR A 223 0.31 -12.76 -12.48
CA TYR A 223 0.07 -13.45 -11.21
C TYR A 223 -1.35 -13.99 -11.11
N PHE A 224 -2.37 -13.14 -11.34
CA PHE A 224 -3.76 -13.56 -11.24
C PHE A 224 -4.21 -14.48 -12.39
N ASP A 225 -3.66 -14.31 -13.60
CA ASP A 225 -3.94 -15.23 -14.71
C ASP A 225 -3.48 -16.65 -14.39
N LYS A 226 -2.32 -16.77 -13.79
CA LYS A 226 -1.70 -18.07 -13.52
C LYS A 226 -2.24 -18.76 -12.27
N TYR A 227 -2.56 -18.00 -11.23
CA TYR A 227 -2.77 -18.56 -9.90
C TYR A 227 -4.21 -18.40 -9.34
N GLN A 228 -5.15 -17.80 -10.09
CA GLN A 228 -6.53 -17.68 -9.64
C GLN A 228 -7.11 -19.02 -9.17
N TRP A 229 -7.84 -18.99 -8.05
CA TRP A 229 -8.41 -20.16 -7.37
C TRP A 229 -7.38 -21.16 -6.83
N GLY A 230 -6.15 -20.69 -6.65
CA GLY A 230 -5.05 -21.51 -6.16
C GLY A 230 -4.36 -20.89 -4.93
N ASN A 231 -3.25 -21.53 -4.56
CA ASN A 231 -2.42 -21.12 -3.44
C ASN A 231 -1.00 -20.80 -3.93
N THR A 232 -0.41 -19.74 -3.41
CA THR A 232 0.89 -19.23 -3.83
C THR A 232 1.86 -19.04 -2.69
N THR A 233 3.10 -18.84 -3.06
CA THR A 233 4.23 -18.46 -2.20
C THR A 233 4.83 -17.15 -2.68
N LEU A 234 5.70 -16.53 -1.87
CA LEU A 234 6.46 -15.34 -2.25
C LEU A 234 7.21 -15.51 -3.60
N PRO A 235 7.92 -16.63 -3.89
CA PRO A 235 8.55 -16.83 -5.20
C PRO A 235 7.58 -16.79 -6.39
N ASP A 236 6.36 -17.27 -6.23
CA ASP A 236 5.33 -17.23 -7.29
C ASP A 236 4.93 -15.80 -7.62
N PHE A 237 4.76 -14.98 -6.59
CA PHE A 237 4.45 -13.56 -6.74
C PHE A 237 5.61 -12.77 -7.36
N VAL A 238 6.82 -12.86 -6.77
CA VAL A 238 8.01 -12.17 -7.25
C VAL A 238 8.35 -12.61 -8.67
N GLY A 239 8.20 -13.91 -8.99
CA GLY A 239 8.44 -14.44 -10.34
C GLY A 239 7.55 -13.80 -11.40
N SER A 240 6.25 -13.56 -11.08
CA SER A 240 5.31 -12.90 -12.01
C SER A 240 5.70 -11.43 -12.26
N LEU A 241 6.11 -10.71 -11.21
CA LEU A 241 6.60 -9.33 -11.36
C LEU A 241 7.94 -9.27 -12.10
N ASN A 242 8.85 -10.21 -11.83
CA ASN A 242 10.15 -10.28 -12.49
C ASN A 242 10.02 -10.59 -13.99
N GLN A 243 9.02 -11.40 -14.39
CA GLN A 243 8.70 -11.60 -15.79
C GLN A 243 8.33 -10.28 -16.45
N ALA A 244 7.42 -9.51 -15.87
CA ALA A 244 7.01 -8.21 -16.42
C ALA A 244 8.17 -7.20 -16.43
N TRP A 245 9.02 -7.19 -15.41
CA TRP A 245 10.22 -6.35 -15.33
C TRP A 245 11.21 -6.67 -16.47
N THR A 246 11.51 -7.95 -16.66
CA THR A 246 12.42 -8.40 -17.72
C THR A 246 11.89 -8.02 -19.11
N GLU A 247 10.60 -8.21 -19.33
CA GLU A 247 9.94 -7.86 -20.60
C GLU A 247 9.86 -6.35 -20.85
N SER A 248 9.91 -5.52 -19.79
CA SER A 248 9.91 -4.05 -19.93
C SER A 248 11.23 -3.52 -20.50
N GLY A 249 12.33 -4.24 -20.31
CA GLY A 249 13.68 -3.81 -20.67
C GLY A 249 14.18 -2.61 -19.85
N ASP A 250 13.53 -2.27 -18.73
CA ASP A 250 13.93 -1.14 -17.89
C ASP A 250 15.24 -1.42 -17.17
N THR A 251 16.20 -0.51 -17.30
CA THR A 251 17.51 -0.56 -16.65
C THR A 251 17.73 0.58 -15.65
N SER A 252 16.68 1.28 -15.27
CA SER A 252 16.75 2.46 -14.38
C SER A 252 17.39 2.17 -13.00
N MET A 253 17.34 0.91 -12.56
CA MET A 253 17.98 0.44 -11.33
C MET A 253 19.44 0.00 -11.50
N GLY A 254 19.99 0.09 -12.74
CA GLY A 254 21.31 -0.39 -13.12
C GLY A 254 21.26 -1.75 -13.83
N SER A 255 22.27 -2.03 -14.68
CA SER A 255 22.32 -3.24 -15.51
C SER A 255 22.41 -4.55 -14.70
N GLU A 256 22.98 -4.49 -13.49
CA GLU A 256 23.16 -5.63 -12.59
C GLU A 256 22.00 -5.79 -11.59
N PHE A 257 20.88 -5.06 -11.78
CA PHE A 257 19.77 -5.15 -10.86
C PHE A 257 18.97 -6.43 -11.06
N ASP A 258 18.86 -7.22 -9.99
CA ASP A 258 18.09 -8.46 -9.93
C ASP A 258 16.89 -8.26 -8.98
N LEU A 259 15.69 -8.23 -9.54
CA LEU A 259 14.47 -7.95 -8.77
C LEU A 259 14.21 -8.97 -7.66
N PRO A 260 14.35 -10.30 -7.87
CA PRO A 260 14.19 -11.28 -6.80
C PRO A 260 15.15 -11.06 -5.63
N THR A 261 16.43 -10.86 -5.90
CA THR A 261 17.44 -10.58 -4.85
C THR A 261 17.12 -9.28 -4.11
N TRP A 262 16.70 -8.24 -4.82
CA TRP A 262 16.29 -6.99 -4.19
C TRP A 262 15.07 -7.16 -3.28
N CYS A 263 14.06 -7.92 -3.71
CA CYS A 263 12.91 -8.26 -2.87
C CYS A 263 13.35 -9.01 -1.60
N ASP A 264 14.23 -9.98 -1.72
CA ASP A 264 14.75 -10.76 -0.58
C ASP A 264 15.49 -9.87 0.44
N GLN A 265 16.23 -8.85 -0.02
CA GLN A 265 16.90 -7.89 0.86
C GLN A 265 15.90 -7.12 1.75
N TRP A 266 14.71 -6.83 1.26
CA TRP A 266 13.68 -6.13 2.01
C TRP A 266 12.81 -7.08 2.84
N LEU A 267 12.41 -8.19 2.26
CA LEU A 267 11.40 -9.08 2.83
C LEU A 267 11.95 -10.03 3.89
N LYS A 268 13.20 -10.49 3.71
CA LYS A 268 13.83 -11.49 4.60
C LYS A 268 14.77 -10.87 5.63
N THR A 269 14.75 -9.56 5.79
CA THR A 269 15.57 -8.84 6.77
C THR A 269 14.75 -7.84 7.58
N SER A 270 15.02 -7.76 8.88
CA SER A 270 14.43 -6.76 9.78
C SER A 270 15.25 -5.45 9.77
N GLY A 271 14.71 -4.41 10.40
CA GLY A 271 15.34 -3.11 10.56
C GLY A 271 15.16 -2.17 9.36
N ILE A 272 15.33 -0.89 9.64
CA ILE A 272 15.22 0.21 8.67
C ILE A 272 16.60 0.72 8.23
N ASN A 273 16.63 1.46 7.12
CA ASN A 273 17.76 2.30 6.73
C ASN A 273 17.39 3.76 6.95
N ILE A 274 18.38 4.56 7.34
CA ILE A 274 18.26 6.01 7.53
C ILE A 274 18.95 6.66 6.34
N LEU A 275 18.25 7.57 5.66
CA LEU A 275 18.78 8.38 4.58
C LEU A 275 18.96 9.81 5.06
N GLU A 276 20.17 10.34 4.96
CA GLU A 276 20.56 11.68 5.38
C GLU A 276 21.09 12.47 4.19
N PRO A 277 20.48 13.63 3.84
CA PRO A 277 21.03 14.49 2.81
C PRO A 277 22.24 15.26 3.35
N VAL A 278 23.36 15.23 2.63
CA VAL A 278 24.59 15.96 2.92
C VAL A 278 24.80 17.00 1.83
N LEU A 279 24.69 18.29 2.21
CA LEU A 279 24.77 19.41 1.29
C LEU A 279 26.12 20.11 1.43
N THR A 280 26.71 20.51 0.31
CA THR A 280 27.87 21.44 0.26
C THR A 280 27.47 22.67 -0.53
N HIS A 281 27.80 23.85 -0.03
CA HIS A 281 27.54 25.15 -0.67
C HIS A 281 28.85 25.82 -1.07
N ASN A 282 28.80 26.56 -2.19
CA ASN A 282 29.91 27.40 -2.60
C ASN A 282 30.02 28.73 -1.77
N ALA A 283 30.99 29.57 -2.09
CA ALA A 283 31.22 30.82 -1.37
C ALA A 283 30.04 31.81 -1.50
N GLU A 284 29.26 31.73 -2.58
CA GLU A 284 28.08 32.56 -2.83
C GLU A 284 26.80 32.00 -2.16
N GLY A 285 26.88 30.82 -1.49
CA GLY A 285 25.76 30.19 -0.80
C GLY A 285 24.86 29.34 -1.70
N HIS A 286 25.26 29.10 -2.96
CA HIS A 286 24.53 28.17 -3.84
C HIS A 286 24.91 26.70 -3.57
N LEU A 287 23.98 25.80 -3.77
CA LEU A 287 24.22 24.36 -3.62
C LEU A 287 25.22 23.88 -4.69
N GLU A 288 26.38 23.40 -4.24
CA GLU A 288 27.45 22.87 -5.08
C GLU A 288 27.36 21.35 -5.24
N SER A 289 27.04 20.64 -4.17
CA SER A 289 26.83 19.19 -4.21
C SER A 289 25.79 18.71 -3.23
N LEU A 290 25.13 17.63 -3.61
CA LEU A 290 24.21 16.87 -2.76
C LEU A 290 24.60 15.41 -2.78
N LYS A 291 24.78 14.85 -1.60
CA LYS A 291 24.98 13.40 -1.41
C LYS A 291 23.90 12.87 -0.48
N ILE A 292 23.53 11.62 -0.66
CA ILE A 292 22.67 10.91 0.28
C ILE A 292 23.53 9.87 0.99
N LYS A 293 23.64 10.03 2.31
CA LYS A 293 24.29 9.06 3.18
C LYS A 293 23.25 8.08 3.68
N GLN A 294 23.46 6.79 3.42
CA GLN A 294 22.63 5.72 3.95
C GLN A 294 23.32 5.06 5.12
N THR A 295 22.61 4.92 6.23
CA THR A 295 23.08 4.19 7.42
C THR A 295 22.06 3.18 7.88
N MET A 296 22.49 2.25 8.70
CA MET A 296 21.61 1.25 9.31
C MET A 296 20.88 1.87 10.50
N GLY A 297 19.64 1.45 10.73
CA GLY A 297 18.90 1.76 11.94
C GLY A 297 19.52 1.10 13.18
N LEU A 298 18.99 1.47 14.35
CA LEU A 298 19.52 1.00 15.64
C LEU A 298 19.32 -0.50 15.89
N ARG A 299 18.36 -1.11 15.23
CA ARG A 299 18.00 -2.52 15.44
C ARG A 299 17.77 -3.22 14.10
N GLY A 300 17.80 -4.55 14.15
CA GLY A 300 17.57 -5.41 13.00
C GLY A 300 18.87 -5.83 12.30
N ASN A 301 18.72 -6.30 11.07
CA ASN A 301 19.83 -6.80 10.28
C ASN A 301 20.68 -5.63 9.75
N ASN A 302 21.98 -5.71 9.97
CA ASN A 302 22.94 -4.68 9.56
C ASN A 302 23.20 -4.73 8.04
N ARG A 303 22.23 -4.30 7.24
CA ARG A 303 22.34 -4.26 5.79
C ARG A 303 21.85 -2.93 5.21
N LEU A 304 22.65 -2.35 4.33
CA LEU A 304 22.19 -1.28 3.44
C LEU A 304 21.36 -1.90 2.31
N ARG A 305 20.39 -1.17 1.81
CA ARG A 305 19.50 -1.63 0.73
C ARG A 305 19.51 -0.65 -0.43
N LYS A 306 19.48 -1.15 -1.66
CA LYS A 306 19.31 -0.33 -2.84
C LYS A 306 17.90 0.27 -2.85
N GLN A 307 17.79 1.58 -3.07
CA GLN A 307 16.51 2.29 -3.05
C GLN A 307 16.38 3.20 -4.28
N LYS A 308 15.16 3.37 -4.76
CA LYS A 308 14.80 4.35 -5.80
C LYS A 308 13.90 5.39 -5.16
N ILE A 309 14.39 6.62 -5.08
CA ILE A 309 13.70 7.71 -4.41
C ILE A 309 13.59 8.93 -5.31
N SER A 310 12.80 9.90 -4.88
CA SER A 310 12.79 11.26 -5.41
C SER A 310 13.35 12.22 -4.37
N VAL A 311 14.03 13.26 -4.82
CA VAL A 311 14.56 14.33 -3.98
C VAL A 311 13.87 15.63 -4.37
N CYS A 312 13.23 16.28 -3.42
CA CYS A 312 12.66 17.61 -3.62
C CYS A 312 13.58 18.64 -2.94
N LEU A 313 14.02 19.63 -3.73
CA LEU A 313 14.84 20.74 -3.30
C LEU A 313 13.98 21.99 -3.23
N PHE A 314 14.00 22.72 -2.12
CA PHE A 314 13.21 23.92 -1.89
C PHE A 314 14.11 25.14 -1.82
N GLU A 315 13.83 26.18 -2.63
CA GLU A 315 14.40 27.49 -2.51
C GLU A 315 13.69 28.33 -1.44
N GLN A 316 14.26 29.50 -1.10
CA GLN A 316 13.73 30.35 -0.04
C GLN A 316 12.35 30.93 -0.36
N ASP A 317 12.02 31.13 -1.63
CA ASP A 317 10.72 31.62 -2.10
C ASP A 317 9.65 30.53 -2.21
N GLY A 318 10.00 29.26 -1.89
CA GLY A 318 9.12 28.11 -1.98
C GLY A 318 9.17 27.39 -3.33
N THR A 319 9.99 27.86 -4.27
CA THR A 319 10.22 27.16 -5.55
C THR A 319 10.75 25.75 -5.30
N GLN A 320 10.19 24.77 -6.02
CA GLN A 320 10.49 23.35 -5.85
C GLN A 320 11.19 22.80 -7.10
N HIS A 321 12.27 22.05 -6.89
CA HIS A 321 12.96 21.31 -7.94
C HIS A 321 12.96 19.82 -7.56
N ILE A 322 12.39 18.99 -8.42
CA ILE A 322 12.31 17.54 -8.20
C ILE A 322 13.38 16.85 -9.03
N VAL A 323 14.26 16.13 -8.34
CA VAL A 323 15.25 15.22 -8.96
C VAL A 323 14.74 13.78 -8.79
N SER A 324 14.39 13.15 -9.89
CA SER A 324 13.84 11.79 -9.91
C SER A 324 14.13 11.09 -11.24
N PRO A 325 14.48 9.81 -11.26
CA PRO A 325 14.78 8.97 -10.09
C PRO A 325 16.18 9.25 -9.52
N VAL A 326 16.34 9.03 -8.21
CA VAL A 326 17.64 8.96 -7.55
C VAL A 326 17.83 7.55 -7.01
N ILE A 327 18.93 6.89 -7.40
CA ILE A 327 19.27 5.56 -6.90
C ILE A 327 20.22 5.69 -5.73
N VAL A 328 19.78 5.26 -4.57
CA VAL A 328 20.63 5.12 -3.39
C VAL A 328 21.21 3.71 -3.42
N ASN A 329 22.55 3.62 -3.47
CA ASN A 329 23.21 2.32 -3.54
C ASN A 329 23.35 1.67 -2.16
N ASP A 330 23.60 0.36 -2.17
CA ASP A 330 23.75 -0.51 -1.00
C ASP A 330 25.20 -0.94 -0.71
N LEU A 331 26.18 -0.37 -1.42
CA LEU A 331 27.58 -0.80 -1.34
C LEU A 331 28.39 0.00 -0.31
N ASP A 332 28.48 1.31 -0.49
CA ASP A 332 29.35 2.19 0.31
C ASP A 332 28.60 3.19 1.21
N GLY A 333 27.28 3.12 1.20
CA GLY A 333 26.42 3.98 2.02
C GLY A 333 26.38 5.45 1.58
N THR A 334 26.97 5.81 0.43
CA THR A 334 26.95 7.19 -0.08
C THR A 334 26.57 7.22 -1.56
N SER A 335 25.56 8.00 -1.91
CA SER A 335 25.12 8.20 -3.29
C SER A 335 25.15 9.67 -3.66
N VAL A 336 25.73 9.99 -4.81
CA VAL A 336 25.78 11.36 -5.35
C VAL A 336 24.51 11.64 -6.12
N VAL A 337 23.88 12.78 -5.83
CA VAL A 337 22.68 13.26 -6.55
C VAL A 337 23.10 14.30 -7.57
N GLN A 338 22.75 14.09 -8.84
CA GLN A 338 22.93 15.09 -9.90
C GLN A 338 21.92 16.20 -9.70
N ILE A 339 22.41 17.42 -9.45
CA ILE A 339 21.56 18.58 -9.19
C ILE A 339 21.76 19.65 -10.26
N PRO A 340 20.72 20.47 -10.58
CA PRO A 340 20.92 21.67 -11.38
C PRO A 340 21.90 22.66 -10.71
N SER A 341 22.64 23.41 -11.52
CA SER A 341 23.59 24.41 -10.99
C SER A 341 22.89 25.71 -10.58
N GLY A 342 23.49 26.42 -9.64
CA GLY A 342 23.10 27.79 -9.26
C GLY A 342 21.86 27.88 -8.35
N LEU A 343 21.40 26.78 -7.75
CA LEU A 343 20.24 26.76 -6.86
C LEU A 343 20.60 27.27 -5.46
N ASN A 344 19.75 28.14 -4.91
CA ASN A 344 19.85 28.60 -3.52
C ASN A 344 18.92 27.76 -2.61
N ILE A 345 19.32 26.54 -2.33
CA ILE A 345 18.49 25.55 -1.62
C ILE A 345 18.51 25.79 -0.10
N LYS A 346 17.33 25.81 0.50
CA LYS A 346 17.10 26.00 1.93
C LYS A 346 16.61 24.73 2.63
N ALA A 347 15.94 23.82 1.91
CA ALA A 347 15.50 22.57 2.47
C ALA A 347 15.55 21.45 1.41
N VAL A 348 15.72 20.22 1.89
CA VAL A 348 15.74 19.00 1.08
C VAL A 348 14.78 18.01 1.70
N TYR A 349 13.92 17.42 0.88
CA TYR A 349 13.03 16.33 1.27
C TYR A 349 13.33 15.09 0.43
N LEU A 350 13.52 13.96 1.10
CA LEU A 350 13.75 12.65 0.48
C LEU A 350 12.47 11.82 0.55
N ASN A 351 12.02 11.28 -0.59
CA ASN A 351 10.81 10.45 -0.66
C ASN A 351 11.03 9.18 -1.48
#